data_2e5eebaa81c2761f4c80ce38474ba1fc
#
_entry.id   2e5eebaa81c2761f4c80ce38474ba1fc
#
_cell.length_a   1.000
_cell.length_b   1.000
_cell.length_c   1.000
_cell.angle_alpha   90.00
_cell.angle_beta   90.00
_cell.angle_gamma   90.00
#
_symmetry.space_group_name_H-M   'P 1'
#
loop_
_entity.id
_entity.type
_entity.pdbx_description
1 polymer ?
#
loop_
_entity_poly.entity_id
_entity_poly.type
_entity_poly.pdbx_seq_one_letter_code
_entity_poly.pdbx_strand_id
1 'polypeptide(L)'
;QHNSGDKVALTADEAEQSQLQTTLPALVVGQPLLCIEAKVLDKNTSPPQPFTDATLLAAMTGISRYVTNEEVRKILRDTDGLGTEATRAGIIELLFKRGFLQRSGKQIHATATGVALINALPAEAVTPDMTARWEAALNAICQRQQSYQAFMQPLLQQLQLLIQGAANATPVGLPTQPAQRWRGRKNAAVKGAQANRRYRRKTTGA
;
A
#
# COMPACT_ATOMS: atom_id res chain seq x y z
N GLN A 1 -1.64 -17.21 -40.58
CA GLN A 1 -1.96 -15.81 -40.78
C GLN A 1 -3.44 -15.58 -40.42
N HIS A 2 -3.78 -15.34 -39.17
CA HIS A 2 -5.03 -14.72 -38.79
C HIS A 2 -4.77 -13.83 -37.57
N ASN A 3 -4.74 -12.54 -37.87
CA ASN A 3 -4.65 -11.47 -36.90
C ASN A 3 -6.07 -11.19 -36.41
N SER A 4 -6.44 -11.74 -35.25
CA SER A 4 -7.68 -11.37 -34.54
C SER A 4 -7.39 -10.18 -33.67
N GLY A 5 -7.72 -8.98 -34.18
CA GLY A 5 -7.70 -7.76 -33.40
C GLY A 5 -8.70 -7.83 -32.26
N ASP A 6 -8.21 -7.79 -31.04
CA ASP A 6 -9.00 -7.54 -29.82
C ASP A 6 -9.65 -6.16 -29.94
N LYS A 7 -10.93 -6.15 -30.31
CA LYS A 7 -11.79 -4.97 -30.14
C LYS A 7 -12.08 -4.80 -28.66
N VAL A 8 -11.29 -3.96 -27.99
CA VAL A 8 -11.65 -3.44 -26.68
C VAL A 8 -12.98 -2.70 -26.84
N ALA A 9 -14.04 -3.24 -26.26
CA ALA A 9 -15.34 -2.56 -26.21
C ALA A 9 -15.16 -1.31 -25.34
N LEU A 10 -15.23 -0.14 -25.96
CA LEU A 10 -15.28 1.15 -25.28
C LEU A 10 -16.49 1.16 -24.34
N THR A 11 -16.32 1.63 -23.11
CA THR A 11 -17.44 1.85 -22.19
C THR A 11 -18.37 2.91 -22.75
N ALA A 12 -19.65 2.87 -22.37
CA ALA A 12 -20.65 3.84 -22.85
C ALA A 12 -20.20 5.31 -22.64
N ASP A 13 -19.49 5.58 -21.55
CA ASP A 13 -18.91 6.89 -21.23
C ASP A 13 -17.79 7.30 -22.22
N GLU A 14 -16.96 6.36 -22.66
CA GLU A 14 -15.90 6.65 -23.67
C GLU A 14 -16.48 6.85 -25.06
N ALA A 15 -17.58 6.17 -25.38
CA ALA A 15 -18.30 6.37 -26.64
C ALA A 15 -19.01 7.75 -26.68
N GLU A 16 -19.58 8.22 -25.55
CA GLU A 16 -20.17 9.57 -25.46
C GLU A 16 -19.09 10.66 -25.49
N GLN A 17 -17.94 10.47 -24.83
CA GLN A 17 -16.81 11.41 -24.90
C GLN A 17 -16.19 11.48 -26.29
N SER A 18 -16.21 10.39 -27.07
CA SER A 18 -15.71 10.36 -28.43
C SER A 18 -16.64 11.13 -29.40
N GLN A 19 -17.95 11.21 -29.12
CA GLN A 19 -18.88 11.99 -29.92
C GLN A 19 -18.83 13.51 -29.64
N LEU A 20 -18.20 13.92 -28.51
CA LEU A 20 -18.06 15.33 -28.14
C LEU A 20 -16.77 15.98 -28.67
N GLN A 21 -15.96 15.29 -29.46
CA GLN A 21 -14.85 15.91 -30.21
C GLN A 21 -15.36 16.67 -31.46
N THR A 22 -16.43 17.45 -31.28
CA THR A 22 -16.78 18.46 -32.24
C THR A 22 -15.71 19.54 -32.22
N THR A 23 -15.07 19.77 -33.34
CA THR A 23 -14.07 20.85 -33.48
C THR A 23 -14.76 22.14 -33.07
N LEU A 24 -14.33 22.73 -31.96
CA LEU A 24 -14.91 23.99 -31.50
C LEU A 24 -14.64 25.09 -32.54
N PRO A 25 -15.66 25.86 -32.92
CA PRO A 25 -15.48 26.99 -33.82
C PRO A 25 -14.56 28.05 -33.21
N ALA A 26 -13.88 28.83 -34.00
CA ALA A 26 -13.05 29.94 -33.50
C ALA A 26 -13.98 30.96 -32.79
N LEU A 27 -13.79 31.05 -31.45
CA LEU A 27 -14.56 31.96 -30.60
C LEU A 27 -13.69 33.11 -30.15
N VAL A 28 -14.28 34.30 -30.06
CA VAL A 28 -13.62 35.51 -29.57
C VAL A 28 -14.20 35.87 -28.19
N VAL A 29 -13.33 36.32 -27.29
CA VAL A 29 -13.75 36.75 -25.94
C VAL A 29 -14.75 37.90 -26.04
N GLY A 30 -15.92 37.75 -25.37
CA GLY A 30 -17.01 38.75 -25.42
C GLY A 30 -18.02 38.57 -26.56
N GLN A 31 -17.85 37.55 -27.43
CA GLN A 31 -18.83 37.22 -28.45
C GLN A 31 -20.11 36.68 -27.80
N PRO A 32 -21.29 37.24 -28.14
CA PRO A 32 -22.56 36.71 -27.66
C PRO A 32 -22.86 35.36 -28.32
N LEU A 33 -23.19 34.36 -27.48
CA LEU A 33 -23.56 33.01 -27.91
C LEU A 33 -25.03 32.77 -27.57
N LEU A 34 -25.75 32.14 -28.51
CA LEU A 34 -27.13 31.70 -28.29
C LEU A 34 -27.10 30.26 -27.76
N CYS A 35 -27.64 30.04 -26.55
CA CYS A 35 -27.90 28.70 -26.06
C CYS A 35 -29.13 28.13 -26.78
N ILE A 36 -28.92 27.13 -27.63
CA ILE A 36 -30.01 26.51 -28.44
C ILE A 36 -30.77 25.49 -27.60
N GLU A 37 -30.06 24.74 -26.74
CA GLU A 37 -30.62 23.67 -25.91
C GLU A 37 -29.86 23.56 -24.61
N ALA A 38 -30.57 23.36 -23.49
CA ALA A 38 -30.02 23.01 -22.19
C ALA A 38 -30.70 21.73 -21.71
N LYS A 39 -29.90 20.70 -21.42
CA LYS A 39 -30.36 19.41 -20.88
C LYS A 39 -29.81 19.17 -19.48
N VAL A 40 -30.68 18.75 -18.56
CA VAL A 40 -30.26 18.23 -17.25
C VAL A 40 -29.99 16.76 -17.45
N LEU A 41 -28.74 16.37 -17.22
CA LEU A 41 -28.31 14.96 -17.23
C LEU A 41 -28.22 14.43 -15.79
N ASP A 42 -29.14 13.53 -15.46
CA ASP A 42 -29.10 12.83 -14.19
C ASP A 42 -27.97 11.79 -14.24
N LYS A 43 -26.91 12.03 -13.47
CA LYS A 43 -25.78 11.09 -13.32
C LYS A 43 -25.78 10.51 -11.91
N ASN A 44 -25.77 9.19 -11.83
CA ASN A 44 -25.57 8.47 -10.57
C ASN A 44 -24.08 8.23 -10.35
N THR A 45 -23.62 8.48 -9.13
CA THR A 45 -22.25 8.11 -8.73
C THR A 45 -22.14 6.61 -8.62
N SER A 46 -21.13 6.02 -9.24
CA SER A 46 -20.77 4.61 -9.05
C SER A 46 -19.75 4.45 -7.93
N PRO A 47 -19.79 3.34 -7.17
CA PRO A 47 -18.77 3.08 -6.18
C PRO A 47 -17.37 2.94 -6.84
N PRO A 48 -16.30 3.30 -6.14
CA PRO A 48 -14.95 3.17 -6.70
C PRO A 48 -14.64 1.72 -7.08
N GLN A 49 -13.94 1.54 -8.18
CA GLN A 49 -13.53 0.21 -8.63
C GLN A 49 -12.58 -0.45 -7.63
N PRO A 50 -12.66 -1.77 -7.42
CA PRO A 50 -11.71 -2.50 -6.61
C PRO A 50 -10.27 -2.33 -7.12
N PHE A 51 -9.30 -2.34 -6.21
CA PHE A 51 -7.90 -2.23 -6.57
C PHE A 51 -7.42 -3.44 -7.38
N THR A 52 -6.54 -3.18 -8.33
CA THR A 52 -5.64 -4.17 -8.94
C THR A 52 -4.24 -4.00 -8.37
N ASP A 53 -3.31 -4.91 -8.67
CA ASP A 53 -1.91 -4.75 -8.21
C ASP A 53 -1.32 -3.40 -8.64
N ALA A 54 -1.55 -2.99 -9.88
CA ALA A 54 -1.04 -1.72 -10.41
C ALA A 54 -1.68 -0.51 -9.71
N THR A 55 -3.01 -0.51 -9.54
CA THR A 55 -3.72 0.62 -8.91
C THR A 55 -3.45 0.67 -7.40
N LEU A 56 -3.23 -0.46 -6.71
CA LEU A 56 -2.84 -0.49 -5.31
C LEU A 56 -1.43 0.07 -5.11
N LEU A 57 -0.47 -0.32 -5.94
CA LEU A 57 0.88 0.27 -5.92
C LEU A 57 0.84 1.78 -6.19
N ALA A 58 0.05 2.22 -7.18
CA ALA A 58 -0.14 3.64 -7.47
C ALA A 58 -0.80 4.39 -6.30
N ALA A 59 -1.74 3.75 -5.57
CA ALA A 59 -2.35 4.33 -4.38
C ALA A 59 -1.35 4.44 -3.22
N MET A 60 -0.46 3.47 -3.02
CA MET A 60 0.61 3.53 -2.00
C MET A 60 1.58 4.67 -2.30
N THR A 61 1.98 4.85 -3.55
CA THR A 61 2.83 5.96 -3.99
C THR A 61 2.12 7.31 -3.85
N GLY A 62 0.86 7.37 -4.27
CA GLY A 62 0.03 8.57 -4.22
C GLY A 62 -0.85 8.67 -2.98
N ILE A 63 -0.42 8.14 -1.84
CA ILE A 63 -1.26 8.05 -0.61
C ILE A 63 -1.75 9.41 -0.11
N SER A 64 -1.03 10.48 -0.42
CA SER A 64 -1.44 11.84 -0.09
C SER A 64 -2.85 12.21 -0.57
N ARG A 65 -3.35 11.57 -1.64
CA ARG A 65 -4.71 11.77 -2.17
C ARG A 65 -5.81 11.26 -1.23
N TYR A 66 -5.47 10.31 -0.36
CA TYR A 66 -6.39 9.66 0.57
C TYR A 66 -6.36 10.29 1.96
N VAL A 67 -5.53 11.31 2.17
CA VAL A 67 -5.36 11.99 3.44
C VAL A 67 -6.13 13.31 3.46
N THR A 68 -6.92 13.53 4.50
CA THR A 68 -7.75 14.73 4.66
C THR A 68 -6.95 15.90 5.25
N ASN A 69 -6.03 15.60 6.19
CA ASN A 69 -5.18 16.61 6.84
C ASN A 69 -4.16 17.18 5.83
N GLU A 70 -4.15 18.50 5.68
CA GLU A 70 -3.35 19.18 4.67
C GLU A 70 -1.84 19.16 4.97
N GLU A 71 -1.45 19.25 6.24
CA GLU A 71 -0.05 19.17 6.66
C GLU A 71 0.52 17.76 6.37
N VAL A 72 -0.20 16.72 6.79
CA VAL A 72 0.15 15.32 6.53
C VAL A 72 0.20 15.05 5.03
N ARG A 73 -0.77 15.58 4.27
CA ARG A 73 -0.81 15.49 2.81
C ARG A 73 0.41 16.09 2.16
N LYS A 74 0.86 17.26 2.63
CA LYS A 74 2.06 17.92 2.12
C LYS A 74 3.30 17.08 2.37
N ILE A 75 3.50 16.58 3.59
CA ILE A 75 4.62 15.71 3.95
C ILE A 75 4.65 14.45 3.06
N LEU A 76 3.52 13.76 2.92
CA LEU A 76 3.41 12.53 2.12
C LEU A 76 3.55 12.78 0.61
N ARG A 77 3.35 13.99 0.13
CA ARG A 77 3.60 14.37 -1.26
C ARG A 77 5.09 14.59 -1.53
N ASP A 78 5.81 15.10 -0.53
CA ASP A 78 7.23 15.38 -0.61
C ASP A 78 8.09 14.13 -0.34
N THR A 79 7.45 13.02 0.07
CA THR A 79 8.06 11.70 0.28
C THR A 79 7.59 10.71 -0.78
N ASP A 80 8.21 9.52 -0.83
CA ASP A 80 7.85 8.45 -1.78
C ASP A 80 6.49 7.76 -1.46
N GLY A 81 5.67 8.34 -0.59
CA GLY A 81 4.41 7.76 -0.15
C GLY A 81 4.58 6.68 0.94
N LEU A 82 3.77 5.62 0.91
CA LEU A 82 3.86 4.52 1.88
C LEU A 82 4.85 3.46 1.42
N GLY A 83 5.88 3.24 2.22
CA GLY A 83 6.95 2.28 1.95
C GLY A 83 7.84 2.69 0.77
N THR A 84 8.97 2.02 0.64
CA THR A 84 9.89 2.21 -0.50
C THR A 84 9.47 1.36 -1.69
N GLU A 85 9.89 1.73 -2.88
CA GLU A 85 9.64 0.96 -4.11
C GLU A 85 10.01 -0.53 -3.95
N ALA A 86 11.17 -0.80 -3.37
CA ALA A 86 11.67 -2.16 -3.15
C ALA A 86 10.81 -2.99 -2.17
N THR A 87 10.08 -2.37 -1.26
CA THR A 87 9.35 -3.07 -0.18
C THR A 87 7.86 -3.23 -0.46
N ARG A 88 7.25 -2.37 -1.28
CA ARG A 88 5.79 -2.37 -1.51
C ARG A 88 5.25 -3.71 -1.99
N ALA A 89 5.86 -4.30 -3.02
CA ALA A 89 5.44 -5.58 -3.57
C ALA A 89 5.51 -6.71 -2.52
N GLY A 90 6.61 -6.77 -1.77
CA GLY A 90 6.79 -7.78 -0.71
C GLY A 90 5.77 -7.63 0.44
N ILE A 91 5.38 -6.39 0.79
CA ILE A 91 4.34 -6.14 1.79
C ILE A 91 2.98 -6.62 1.29
N ILE A 92 2.60 -6.29 0.05
CA ILE A 92 1.35 -6.74 -0.56
C ILE A 92 1.29 -8.28 -0.60
N GLU A 93 2.37 -8.94 -1.04
CA GLU A 93 2.45 -10.40 -1.02
C GLU A 93 2.31 -10.99 0.40
N LEU A 94 2.91 -10.35 1.39
CA LEU A 94 2.78 -10.77 2.78
C LEU A 94 1.33 -10.69 3.26
N LEU A 95 0.58 -9.66 2.88
CA LEU A 95 -0.84 -9.53 3.22
C LEU A 95 -1.69 -10.63 2.59
N PHE A 96 -1.42 -11.01 1.33
CA PHE A 96 -2.06 -12.18 0.70
C PHE A 96 -1.68 -13.47 1.43
N LYS A 97 -0.41 -13.69 1.71
CA LYS A 97 0.08 -14.89 2.40
C LYS A 97 -0.52 -15.06 3.79
N ARG A 98 -0.81 -13.97 4.47
CA ARG A 98 -1.46 -13.95 5.79
C ARG A 98 -2.98 -14.03 5.71
N GLY A 99 -3.56 -14.02 4.52
CA GLY A 99 -5.01 -14.10 4.32
C GLY A 99 -5.77 -12.82 4.67
N PHE A 100 -5.11 -11.66 4.74
CA PHE A 100 -5.75 -10.37 4.94
C PHE A 100 -6.32 -9.80 3.64
N LEU A 101 -5.72 -10.17 2.51
CA LEU A 101 -6.18 -9.85 1.17
C LEU A 101 -6.45 -11.13 0.38
N GLN A 102 -7.39 -11.05 -0.56
CA GLN A 102 -7.69 -12.11 -1.52
C GLN A 102 -7.83 -11.54 -2.93
N ARG A 103 -7.56 -12.39 -3.93
CA ARG A 103 -7.72 -12.02 -5.34
C ARG A 103 -8.99 -12.62 -5.91
N SER A 104 -9.72 -11.83 -6.70
CA SER A 104 -10.82 -12.28 -7.55
C SER A 104 -10.50 -11.83 -8.98
N GLY A 105 -9.96 -12.73 -9.80
CA GLY A 105 -9.38 -12.38 -11.08
C GLY A 105 -8.21 -11.40 -10.93
N LYS A 106 -8.33 -10.21 -11.53
CA LYS A 106 -7.33 -9.12 -11.41
C LYS A 106 -7.58 -8.19 -10.22
N GLN A 107 -8.72 -8.34 -9.54
CA GLN A 107 -9.13 -7.45 -8.45
C GLN A 107 -8.63 -7.94 -7.10
N ILE A 108 -8.31 -7.00 -6.22
CA ILE A 108 -7.87 -7.23 -4.86
C ILE A 108 -8.98 -6.82 -3.90
N HIS A 109 -9.34 -7.72 -3.00
CA HIS A 109 -10.36 -7.50 -1.98
C HIS A 109 -9.80 -7.77 -0.59
N ALA A 110 -10.24 -6.98 0.40
CA ALA A 110 -9.98 -7.28 1.80
C ALA A 110 -10.81 -8.48 2.24
N THR A 111 -10.21 -9.39 3.01
CA THR A 111 -10.95 -10.48 3.65
C THR A 111 -11.63 -10.00 4.94
N ALA A 112 -12.60 -10.77 5.45
CA ALA A 112 -13.20 -10.47 6.75
C ALA A 112 -12.15 -10.37 7.87
N THR A 113 -11.13 -11.24 7.83
CA THR A 113 -9.99 -11.19 8.76
C THR A 113 -9.17 -9.91 8.61
N GLY A 114 -8.93 -9.45 7.37
CA GLY A 114 -8.22 -8.20 7.12
C GLY A 114 -8.98 -6.99 7.66
N VAL A 115 -10.29 -6.94 7.42
CA VAL A 115 -11.16 -5.87 7.95
C VAL A 115 -11.19 -5.90 9.49
N ALA A 116 -11.35 -7.09 10.08
CA ALA A 116 -11.34 -7.25 11.54
C ALA A 116 -10.02 -6.80 12.17
N LEU A 117 -8.88 -7.08 11.52
CA LEU A 117 -7.57 -6.62 11.97
C LEU A 117 -7.49 -5.08 12.01
N ILE A 118 -7.90 -4.43 10.92
CA ILE A 118 -7.87 -2.96 10.85
C ILE A 118 -8.78 -2.33 11.91
N ASN A 119 -9.98 -2.90 12.13
CA ASN A 119 -10.91 -2.41 13.13
C ASN A 119 -10.44 -2.67 14.58
N ALA A 120 -9.59 -3.65 14.82
CA ALA A 120 -9.02 -3.95 16.13
C ALA A 120 -7.79 -3.09 16.48
N LEU A 121 -7.16 -2.46 15.49
CA LEU A 121 -6.01 -1.60 15.69
C LEU A 121 -6.42 -0.17 16.07
N PRO A 122 -5.61 0.55 16.87
CA PRO A 122 -5.81 1.97 17.14
C PRO A 122 -5.77 2.77 15.83
N ALA A 123 -6.59 3.83 15.75
CA ALA A 123 -6.67 4.68 14.54
C ALA A 123 -5.30 5.20 14.10
N GLU A 124 -4.43 5.54 15.04
CA GLU A 124 -3.06 6.01 14.79
C GLU A 124 -2.19 4.99 14.04
N ALA A 125 -2.42 3.69 14.26
CA ALA A 125 -1.67 2.62 13.61
C ALA A 125 -2.18 2.27 12.21
N VAL A 126 -3.40 2.69 11.86
CA VAL A 126 -4.06 2.37 10.57
C VAL A 126 -4.12 3.56 9.62
N THR A 127 -3.77 4.76 10.08
CA THR A 127 -3.70 5.97 9.25
C THR A 127 -2.26 6.24 8.79
N PRO A 128 -2.05 6.90 7.66
CA PRO A 128 -0.72 7.25 7.16
C PRO A 128 -0.06 8.38 7.95
N ASP A 129 -0.77 9.01 8.91
CA ASP A 129 -0.28 10.13 9.71
C ASP A 129 0.98 9.81 10.51
N MET A 130 1.04 8.61 11.08
CA MET A 130 2.21 8.16 11.83
C MET A 130 3.45 8.07 10.92
N THR A 131 3.30 7.51 9.73
CA THR A 131 4.37 7.45 8.73
C THR A 131 4.84 8.85 8.35
N ALA A 132 3.90 9.76 8.07
CA ALA A 132 4.23 11.14 7.71
C ALA A 132 5.03 11.86 8.81
N ARG A 133 4.63 11.71 10.07
CA ARG A 133 5.35 12.30 11.21
C ARG A 133 6.77 11.75 11.35
N TRP A 134 6.93 10.44 11.14
CA TRP A 134 8.25 9.81 11.20
C TRP A 134 9.15 10.26 10.06
N GLU A 135 8.63 10.33 8.83
CA GLU A 135 9.38 10.84 7.68
C GLU A 135 9.82 12.30 7.88
N ALA A 136 8.90 13.16 8.38
CA ALA A 136 9.24 14.54 8.69
C ALA A 136 10.34 14.64 9.76
N ALA A 137 10.26 13.84 10.82
CA ALA A 137 11.25 13.83 11.89
C ALA A 137 12.60 13.27 11.42
N LEU A 138 12.61 12.22 10.58
CA LEU A 138 13.83 11.69 9.99
C LEU A 138 14.50 12.72 9.06
N ASN A 139 13.71 13.44 8.27
CA ASN A 139 14.21 14.52 7.43
C ASN A 139 14.82 15.64 8.28
N ALA A 140 14.17 16.05 9.38
CA ALA A 140 14.70 17.03 10.32
C ALA A 140 16.04 16.58 10.95
N ILE A 141 16.23 15.27 11.21
CA ILE A 141 17.52 14.72 11.67
C ILE A 141 18.57 14.84 10.55
N CYS A 142 18.22 14.50 9.31
CA CYS A 142 19.14 14.65 8.17
C CYS A 142 19.59 16.10 7.99
N GLN A 143 18.70 17.05 8.23
CA GLN A 143 18.97 18.50 8.17
C GLN A 143 19.63 19.05 9.45
N ARG A 144 19.94 18.21 10.44
CA ARG A 144 20.52 18.58 11.74
C ARG A 144 19.65 19.55 12.57
N GLN A 145 18.35 19.58 12.32
CA GLN A 145 17.37 20.40 13.05
C GLN A 145 16.84 19.67 14.30
N GLN A 146 16.94 18.34 14.32
CA GLN A 146 16.49 17.49 15.42
C GLN A 146 17.54 16.43 15.74
N SER A 147 17.67 16.05 17.03
CA SER A 147 18.55 14.97 17.43
C SER A 147 17.86 13.59 17.28
N TYR A 148 18.66 12.54 17.08
CA TYR A 148 18.17 11.17 17.05
C TYR A 148 17.44 10.78 18.35
N GLN A 149 17.92 11.23 19.50
CA GLN A 149 17.29 10.93 20.79
C GLN A 149 15.90 11.57 20.91
N ALA A 150 15.73 12.82 20.42
CA ALA A 150 14.45 13.51 20.42
C ALA A 150 13.40 12.81 19.52
N PHE A 151 13.83 12.03 18.54
CA PHE A 151 12.97 11.17 17.73
C PHE A 151 12.67 9.84 18.43
N MET A 152 13.70 9.18 18.96
CA MET A 152 13.57 7.82 19.51
C MET A 152 12.76 7.75 20.80
N GLN A 153 12.86 8.74 21.68
CA GLN A 153 12.13 8.70 22.96
C GLN A 153 10.60 8.70 22.79
N PRO A 154 9.99 9.61 22.02
CA PRO A 154 8.55 9.57 21.77
C PRO A 154 8.12 8.30 21.01
N LEU A 155 8.94 7.83 20.07
CA LEU A 155 8.68 6.60 19.32
C LEU A 155 8.57 5.38 20.25
N LEU A 156 9.51 5.21 21.16
CA LEU A 156 9.51 4.09 22.12
C LEU A 156 8.31 4.18 23.07
N GLN A 157 7.96 5.39 23.56
CA GLN A 157 6.79 5.60 24.40
C GLN A 157 5.49 5.25 23.65
N GLN A 158 5.35 5.71 22.40
CA GLN A 158 4.18 5.40 21.60
C GLN A 158 4.08 3.89 21.32
N LEU A 159 5.18 3.23 20.99
CA LEU A 159 5.22 1.80 20.77
C LEU A 159 4.81 1.03 22.04
N GLN A 160 5.27 1.46 23.21
CA GLN A 160 4.89 0.86 24.50
C GLN A 160 3.38 0.99 24.75
N LEU A 161 2.79 2.15 24.49
CA LEU A 161 1.34 2.37 24.63
C LEU A 161 0.55 1.49 23.65
N LEU A 162 0.99 1.36 22.40
CA LEU A 162 0.36 0.48 21.40
C LEU A 162 0.40 -0.99 21.84
N ILE A 163 1.54 -1.46 22.36
CA ILE A 163 1.69 -2.84 22.87
C ILE A 163 0.78 -3.08 24.07
N GLN A 164 0.74 -2.15 25.03
CA GLN A 164 -0.13 -2.25 26.20
C GLN A 164 -1.62 -2.23 25.80
N GLY A 165 -2.00 -1.35 24.88
CA GLY A 165 -3.35 -1.30 24.34
C GLY A 165 -3.74 -2.62 23.63
N ALA A 166 -2.85 -3.16 22.81
CA ALA A 166 -3.07 -4.44 22.12
C ALA A 166 -3.15 -5.64 23.10
N ALA A 167 -2.39 -5.64 24.18
CA ALA A 167 -2.42 -6.70 25.20
C ALA A 167 -3.76 -6.72 25.97
N ASN A 168 -4.40 -5.56 26.13
CA ASN A 168 -5.68 -5.42 26.82
C ASN A 168 -6.90 -5.49 25.88
N ALA A 169 -6.69 -5.45 24.56
CA ALA A 169 -7.76 -5.52 23.59
C ALA A 169 -8.18 -6.98 23.36
N THR A 170 -9.49 -7.24 23.38
CA THR A 170 -10.05 -8.50 22.89
C THR A 170 -10.42 -8.31 21.42
N PRO A 171 -9.62 -8.83 20.46
CA PRO A 171 -9.90 -8.65 19.04
C PRO A 171 -11.17 -9.40 18.65
N VAL A 172 -12.20 -8.67 18.24
CA VAL A 172 -13.45 -9.23 17.74
C VAL A 172 -13.30 -9.56 16.25
N GLY A 173 -13.68 -10.79 15.84
CA GLY A 173 -13.68 -11.18 14.43
C GLY A 173 -12.33 -11.67 13.88
N LEU A 174 -11.29 -11.75 14.69
CA LEU A 174 -10.06 -12.43 14.31
C LEU A 174 -10.20 -13.95 14.58
N PRO A 175 -9.73 -14.82 13.65
CA PRO A 175 -9.78 -16.26 13.87
C PRO A 175 -8.91 -16.63 15.08
N THR A 176 -9.51 -17.23 16.09
CA THR A 176 -8.84 -17.83 17.25
C THR A 176 -8.17 -19.16 16.84
N GLN A 177 -7.25 -19.13 15.90
CA GLN A 177 -6.40 -20.28 15.68
C GLN A 177 -5.26 -20.22 16.71
N PRO A 178 -4.96 -21.36 17.38
CA PRO A 178 -3.77 -21.42 18.23
C PRO A 178 -2.57 -21.05 17.36
N ALA A 179 -1.81 -20.06 17.82
CA ALA A 179 -0.61 -19.62 17.13
C ALA A 179 0.22 -20.86 16.75
N GLN A 180 0.27 -21.16 15.45
CA GLN A 180 1.23 -22.16 14.97
C GLN A 180 2.59 -21.67 15.48
N ARG A 181 3.11 -22.36 16.49
CA ARG A 181 4.46 -22.09 17.01
C ARG A 181 5.38 -22.04 15.81
N TRP A 182 5.84 -20.85 15.48
CA TRP A 182 6.84 -20.64 14.46
C TRP A 182 8.05 -21.50 14.88
N ARG A 183 8.15 -22.71 14.33
CA ARG A 183 9.35 -23.53 14.51
C ARG A 183 10.44 -22.80 13.77
N GLY A 184 11.20 -22.01 14.52
CA GLY A 184 12.41 -21.37 14.03
C GLY A 184 13.20 -22.44 13.28
N ARG A 185 13.59 -22.13 12.07
CA ARG A 185 14.46 -22.92 11.23
C ARG A 185 15.71 -23.24 12.07
N LYS A 186 15.74 -24.42 12.69
CA LYS A 186 16.94 -24.90 13.38
C LYS A 186 18.05 -24.87 12.35
N ASN A 187 19.07 -24.05 12.63
CA ASN A 187 20.25 -23.88 11.81
C ASN A 187 20.78 -25.22 11.32
N ALA A 188 20.66 -25.48 10.01
CA ALA A 188 21.29 -26.61 9.34
C ALA A 188 22.81 -26.41 9.15
N ALA A 189 23.42 -25.53 9.96
CA ALA A 189 24.81 -25.09 9.80
C ALA A 189 25.84 -25.86 10.64
N VAL A 190 25.52 -27.02 11.21
CA VAL A 190 26.51 -27.76 12.03
C VAL A 190 26.84 -29.17 11.52
N LYS A 191 26.33 -29.62 10.39
CA LYS A 191 26.69 -30.93 9.82
C LYS A 191 27.82 -30.89 8.77
N GLY A 192 28.32 -29.73 8.35
CA GLY A 192 29.40 -29.61 7.37
C GLY A 192 30.83 -29.62 7.90
N ALA A 193 31.02 -29.41 9.20
CA ALA A 193 32.39 -29.22 9.78
C ALA A 193 33.11 -30.51 10.19
N GLN A 194 32.44 -31.65 10.24
CA GLN A 194 33.09 -32.92 10.63
C GLN A 194 33.54 -33.80 9.47
N ALA A 195 33.07 -33.55 8.24
CA ALA A 195 33.46 -34.35 7.06
C ALA A 195 34.87 -33.98 6.53
N ASN A 196 35.34 -32.75 6.75
CA ASN A 196 36.62 -32.29 6.20
C ASN A 196 37.85 -32.60 7.04
N ARG A 197 37.68 -33.17 8.23
CA ARG A 197 38.79 -33.56 9.09
C ARG A 197 39.34 -34.98 8.80
N ARG A 198 38.61 -35.80 8.05
CA ARG A 198 39.08 -37.18 7.72
C ARG A 198 39.86 -37.25 6.42
N TYR A 199 39.86 -36.25 5.57
CA TYR A 199 40.58 -36.28 4.28
C TYR A 199 42.03 -35.79 4.37
N ARG A 200 42.39 -35.08 5.44
CA ARG A 200 43.72 -34.46 5.58
C ARG A 200 44.76 -35.35 6.31
N ARG A 201 44.42 -36.61 6.64
CA ARG A 201 45.31 -37.51 7.40
C ARG A 201 45.87 -38.68 6.58
N LYS A 202 45.71 -38.68 5.27
CA LYS A 202 46.14 -39.77 4.37
C LYS A 202 47.24 -39.41 3.36
N THR A 203 47.83 -38.22 3.41
CA THR A 203 48.88 -37.83 2.43
C THR A 203 50.18 -37.36 3.05
N THR A 204 50.53 -37.81 4.27
CA THR A 204 51.86 -37.65 4.81
C THR A 204 52.32 -38.99 5.39
N GLY A 205 52.87 -39.83 4.49
CA GLY A 205 53.46 -41.10 4.89
C GLY A 205 53.93 -41.88 3.63
N ALA A 206 55.02 -41.44 3.02
CA ALA A 206 56.03 -42.19 2.32
C ALA A 206 57.17 -41.27 1.93
#